data_bb291e8de2aabc6ebf8b84bb2a43d338
#
_entry.id   bb291e8de2aabc6ebf8b84bb2a43d338
#
_cell.length_a   1.000
_cell.length_b   1.000
_cell.length_c   1.000
_cell.angle_alpha   90.00
_cell.angle_beta   90.00
_cell.angle_gamma   90.00
#
_symmetry.space_group_name_H-M   'P 1'
#
loop_
_entity.id
_entity.type
_entity.pdbx_description
1 polymer ?
#
loop_
_entity_poly.entity_id
_entity_poly.type
_entity_poly.pdbx_seq_one_letter_code
_entity_poly.pdbx_strand_id
1 'polypeptide(L)'
;MDIGNVEGLKWSERKDGILISEPAIRTSGYRMTAVCLPPKMKYELHGYNSIVVALRGHLIEPELKILNSFIVKNVVLKSGSDGALLWICEDIGDNKIMKDKFSGLPLHWEHIRNLIPTREFEGKDMYYSRPQIHLDKYRINFWYAGPSVHCGIHDHSDEKVPFLEIHTQLRGFGWMEIFREKNYETMVKKVPMKVGFTHEPFWQMEKGKLIRYPLHQYEAGSDGTLFMVFEDTKI
;
A
#
# COMPACT_ATOMS: atom_id res chain seq x y z
N MET A 1 -21.82 7.37 -4.24
CA MET A 1 -20.55 7.20 -3.51
C MET A 1 -19.46 7.59 -4.49
N ASP A 2 -18.74 8.68 -4.25
CA ASP A 2 -17.61 9.07 -5.10
C ASP A 2 -16.42 8.18 -4.71
N ILE A 3 -16.06 7.26 -5.61
CA ILE A 3 -15.00 6.26 -5.40
C ILE A 3 -13.70 6.65 -6.09
N GLY A 4 -13.60 7.91 -6.52
CA GLY A 4 -12.42 8.42 -7.23
C GLY A 4 -12.31 7.88 -8.66
N ASN A 5 -11.68 8.66 -9.51
CA ASN A 5 -11.35 8.28 -10.88
C ASN A 5 -9.84 8.02 -10.95
N VAL A 6 -9.45 6.80 -11.19
CA VAL A 6 -8.07 6.48 -11.60
C VAL A 6 -8.03 6.58 -13.12
N GLU A 7 -7.14 7.39 -13.65
CA GLU A 7 -6.96 7.49 -15.10
C GLU A 7 -6.64 6.09 -15.66
N GLY A 8 -7.53 5.56 -16.49
CA GLY A 8 -7.43 4.22 -17.07
C GLY A 8 -8.12 3.08 -16.33
N LEU A 9 -8.58 3.25 -15.07
CA LEU A 9 -9.45 2.30 -14.39
C LEU A 9 -10.91 2.71 -14.55
N LYS A 10 -11.77 1.72 -14.81
CA LYS A 10 -13.23 1.87 -14.83
C LYS A 10 -13.82 1.04 -13.69
N TRP A 11 -14.98 1.44 -13.21
CA TRP A 11 -15.76 0.65 -12.28
C TRP A 11 -16.81 -0.15 -13.02
N SER A 12 -16.81 -1.45 -12.77
CA SER A 12 -17.80 -2.40 -13.29
C SER A 12 -18.74 -2.76 -12.15
N GLU A 13 -20.04 -2.53 -12.33
CA GLU A 13 -21.05 -2.87 -11.33
C GLU A 13 -21.60 -4.26 -11.60
N ARG A 14 -21.56 -5.10 -10.59
CA ARG A 14 -22.23 -6.41 -10.58
C ARG A 14 -23.73 -6.25 -10.28
N LYS A 15 -24.53 -7.24 -10.64
CA LYS A 15 -25.99 -7.29 -10.36
C LYS A 15 -26.36 -7.14 -8.89
N ASP A 16 -25.43 -7.47 -7.97
CA ASP A 16 -25.57 -7.37 -6.52
C ASP A 16 -25.11 -5.99 -5.97
N GLY A 17 -24.79 -5.03 -6.84
CA GLY A 17 -24.34 -3.68 -6.47
C GLY A 17 -22.88 -3.57 -6.06
N ILE A 18 -22.10 -4.66 -6.14
CA ILE A 18 -20.65 -4.64 -5.90
C ILE A 18 -19.95 -3.96 -7.07
N LEU A 19 -19.07 -3.00 -6.77
CA LEU A 19 -18.25 -2.33 -7.76
C LEU A 19 -16.84 -2.93 -7.76
N ILE A 20 -16.32 -3.22 -8.93
CA ILE A 20 -14.96 -3.79 -9.12
C ILE A 20 -14.20 -2.92 -10.13
N SER A 21 -12.95 -2.58 -9.82
CA SER A 21 -12.10 -1.82 -10.74
C SER A 21 -11.62 -2.69 -11.91
N GLU A 22 -11.67 -2.16 -13.12
CA GLU A 22 -11.19 -2.80 -14.35
C GLU A 22 -10.41 -1.82 -15.23
N PRO A 23 -9.35 -2.27 -15.94
CA PRO A 23 -8.72 -3.59 -15.81
C PRO A 23 -7.98 -3.75 -14.48
N ALA A 24 -7.81 -5.00 -14.04
CA ALA A 24 -6.96 -5.27 -12.88
C ALA A 24 -5.51 -4.87 -13.17
N ILE A 25 -4.84 -4.29 -12.19
CA ILE A 25 -3.41 -3.98 -12.28
C ILE A 25 -2.62 -5.28 -12.07
N ARG A 26 -1.57 -5.49 -12.86
CA ARG A 26 -0.70 -6.65 -12.73
C ARG A 26 0.76 -6.23 -12.62
N THR A 27 1.46 -6.73 -11.62
CA THR A 27 2.90 -6.55 -11.44
C THR A 27 3.49 -7.63 -10.55
N SER A 28 4.72 -8.06 -10.84
CA SER A 28 5.52 -8.96 -9.99
C SER A 28 4.75 -10.17 -9.46
N GLY A 29 3.94 -10.81 -10.31
CA GLY A 29 3.15 -11.99 -9.94
C GLY A 29 1.89 -11.68 -9.13
N TYR A 30 1.48 -10.44 -9.02
CA TYR A 30 0.20 -10.03 -8.40
C TYR A 30 -0.80 -9.52 -9.42
N ARG A 31 -2.07 -9.82 -9.17
CA ARG A 31 -3.23 -9.16 -9.76
C ARG A 31 -3.91 -8.33 -8.67
N MET A 32 -4.10 -7.05 -8.92
CA MET A 32 -4.66 -6.12 -7.95
C MET A 32 -5.95 -5.51 -8.44
N THR A 33 -6.93 -5.45 -7.55
CA THR A 33 -8.28 -4.99 -7.86
C THR A 33 -8.82 -4.19 -6.67
N ALA A 34 -9.43 -3.05 -6.92
CA ALA A 34 -10.23 -2.37 -5.90
C ALA A 34 -11.67 -2.93 -5.95
N VAL A 35 -12.23 -3.20 -4.78
CA VAL A 35 -13.59 -3.73 -4.63
C VAL A 35 -14.36 -2.87 -3.62
N CYS A 36 -15.50 -2.31 -4.05
CA CYS A 36 -16.40 -1.60 -3.17
C CYS A 36 -17.61 -2.48 -2.85
N LEU A 37 -17.74 -2.84 -1.58
CA LEU A 37 -18.84 -3.65 -1.07
C LEU A 37 -19.91 -2.75 -0.45
N PRO A 38 -21.17 -2.83 -0.90
CA PRO A 38 -22.30 -2.25 -0.18
C PRO A 38 -22.39 -2.77 1.27
N PRO A 39 -23.20 -2.13 2.13
CA PRO A 39 -23.43 -2.59 3.49
C PRO A 39 -23.94 -4.04 3.55
N LYS A 40 -23.35 -4.83 4.47
CA LYS A 40 -23.74 -6.22 4.77
C LYS A 40 -23.62 -7.20 3.58
N MET A 41 -22.89 -6.80 2.54
CA MET A 41 -22.67 -7.60 1.32
C MET A 41 -21.58 -8.63 1.53
N LYS A 42 -21.70 -9.76 0.80
CA LYS A 42 -20.70 -10.83 0.74
C LYS A 42 -19.95 -10.78 -0.59
N TYR A 43 -18.64 -11.03 -0.53
CA TYR A 43 -17.76 -11.15 -1.68
C TYR A 43 -16.86 -12.37 -1.54
N GLU A 44 -16.87 -13.23 -2.54
CA GLU A 44 -16.13 -14.51 -2.52
C GLU A 44 -14.79 -14.35 -3.23
N LEU A 45 -13.70 -14.72 -2.55
CA LEU A 45 -12.36 -14.86 -3.10
C LEU A 45 -12.01 -16.33 -3.25
N HIS A 46 -11.59 -16.73 -4.44
CA HIS A 46 -11.27 -18.12 -4.76
C HIS A 46 -9.93 -18.25 -5.50
N GLY A 47 -9.25 -19.36 -5.23
CA GLY A 47 -8.13 -19.86 -6.01
C GLY A 47 -6.76 -19.35 -5.60
N TYR A 48 -6.59 -18.07 -5.29
CA TYR A 48 -5.30 -17.47 -4.99
C TYR A 48 -5.13 -17.13 -3.51
N ASN A 49 -3.87 -17.11 -3.03
CA ASN A 49 -3.57 -16.40 -1.80
C ASN A 49 -3.74 -14.91 -2.08
N SER A 50 -4.52 -14.23 -1.26
CA SER A 50 -4.86 -12.82 -1.47
C SER A 50 -4.51 -12.01 -0.24
N ILE A 51 -3.84 -10.88 -0.45
CA ILE A 51 -3.67 -9.84 0.57
C ILE A 51 -4.85 -8.88 0.40
N VAL A 52 -5.64 -8.73 1.44
CA VAL A 52 -6.81 -7.83 1.47
C VAL A 52 -6.50 -6.68 2.42
N VAL A 53 -6.57 -5.45 1.91
CA VAL A 53 -6.40 -4.20 2.68
C VAL A 53 -7.73 -3.47 2.74
N ALA A 54 -8.22 -3.11 3.94
CA ALA A 54 -9.42 -2.30 4.09
C ALA A 54 -9.05 -0.81 4.05
N LEU A 55 -9.47 -0.10 2.99
CA LEU A 55 -9.21 1.33 2.81
C LEU A 55 -10.30 2.21 3.40
N ARG A 56 -11.56 1.72 3.42
CA ARG A 56 -12.69 2.40 4.03
C ARG A 56 -13.69 1.38 4.55
N GLY A 57 -14.42 1.72 5.63
CA GLY A 57 -15.33 0.81 6.31
C GLY A 57 -14.57 -0.34 6.96
N HIS A 58 -15.25 -1.48 7.13
CA HIS A 58 -14.65 -2.65 7.75
C HIS A 58 -15.31 -3.95 7.25
N LEU A 59 -14.60 -5.06 7.43
CA LEU A 59 -15.18 -6.40 7.29
C LEU A 59 -15.54 -6.94 8.67
N ILE A 60 -16.63 -7.68 8.74
CA ILE A 60 -17.07 -8.38 9.95
C ILE A 60 -16.79 -9.88 9.90
N GLU A 61 -16.59 -10.42 8.69
CA GLU A 61 -16.26 -11.84 8.45
C GLU A 61 -15.31 -11.94 7.26
N PRO A 62 -14.04 -12.35 7.48
CA PRO A 62 -13.31 -12.25 8.76
C PRO A 62 -13.17 -10.79 9.20
N GLU A 63 -12.99 -10.55 10.50
CA GLU A 63 -12.86 -9.18 11.02
C GLU A 63 -11.61 -8.49 10.43
N LEU A 64 -11.82 -7.33 9.81
CA LEU A 64 -10.74 -6.47 9.31
C LEU A 64 -11.12 -5.00 9.49
N LYS A 65 -10.32 -4.29 10.28
CA LYS A 65 -10.47 -2.85 10.50
C LYS A 65 -9.83 -2.04 9.38
N ILE A 66 -10.26 -0.78 9.26
CA ILE A 66 -9.68 0.18 8.32
C ILE A 66 -8.15 0.29 8.50
N LEU A 67 -7.42 0.42 7.40
CA LEU A 67 -5.96 0.51 7.31
C LEU A 67 -5.22 -0.72 7.88
N ASN A 68 -5.90 -1.86 7.96
CA ASN A 68 -5.29 -3.15 8.27
C ASN A 68 -5.38 -4.10 7.08
N SER A 69 -4.63 -5.19 7.15
CA SER A 69 -4.62 -6.23 6.13
C SER A 69 -4.53 -7.63 6.71
N PHE A 70 -4.89 -8.60 5.90
CA PHE A 70 -4.66 -10.01 6.18
C PHE A 70 -4.40 -10.80 4.89
N ILE A 71 -3.83 -12.00 5.02
CA ILE A 71 -3.71 -12.97 3.93
C ILE A 71 -4.84 -13.99 4.06
N VAL A 72 -5.53 -14.24 2.96
CA VAL A 72 -6.61 -15.22 2.88
C VAL A 72 -6.55 -16.04 1.61
N LYS A 73 -7.18 -17.21 1.66
CA LYS A 73 -7.40 -18.07 0.50
C LYS A 73 -8.77 -18.73 0.63
N ASN A 74 -9.56 -18.73 -0.46
CA ASN A 74 -10.90 -19.32 -0.49
C ASN A 74 -11.78 -18.85 0.68
N VAL A 75 -12.08 -17.55 0.71
CA VAL A 75 -12.80 -16.90 1.81
C VAL A 75 -14.01 -16.14 1.29
N VAL A 76 -15.05 -16.05 2.11
CA VAL A 76 -16.16 -15.13 1.94
C VAL A 76 -15.91 -13.91 2.80
N LEU A 77 -15.74 -12.76 2.17
CA LEU A 77 -15.61 -11.46 2.85
C LEU A 77 -17.00 -10.88 3.05
N LYS A 78 -17.31 -10.37 4.25
CA LYS A 78 -18.59 -9.73 4.54
C LYS A 78 -18.37 -8.33 5.10
N SER A 79 -18.92 -7.32 4.43
CA SER A 79 -18.87 -5.93 4.87
C SER A 79 -19.75 -5.67 6.08
N GLY A 80 -19.35 -4.69 6.89
CA GLY A 80 -20.16 -4.15 8.00
C GLY A 80 -21.32 -3.27 7.54
N SER A 81 -21.90 -2.52 8.49
CA SER A 81 -23.06 -1.64 8.26
C SER A 81 -22.79 -0.50 7.29
N ASP A 82 -21.53 -0.08 7.15
CA ASP A 82 -21.12 1.09 6.35
C ASP A 82 -20.55 0.69 4.99
N GLY A 83 -20.57 -0.62 4.68
CA GLY A 83 -19.90 -1.18 3.53
C GLY A 83 -18.38 -1.26 3.71
N ALA A 84 -17.64 -1.52 2.63
CA ALA A 84 -16.18 -1.53 2.65
C ALA A 84 -15.61 -1.18 1.28
N LEU A 85 -14.50 -0.44 1.26
CA LEU A 85 -13.61 -0.30 0.12
C LEU A 85 -12.36 -1.12 0.40
N LEU A 86 -12.11 -2.10 -0.43
CA LEU A 86 -11.02 -3.05 -0.29
C LEU A 86 -10.03 -2.89 -1.45
N TRP A 87 -8.75 -3.05 -1.15
CA TRP A 87 -7.72 -3.31 -2.14
C TRP A 87 -7.27 -4.75 -2.01
N ILE A 88 -7.41 -5.50 -3.07
CA ILE A 88 -7.17 -6.95 -3.08
C ILE A 88 -5.99 -7.24 -4.00
N CYS A 89 -4.97 -7.90 -3.46
CA CYS A 89 -3.78 -8.33 -4.19
C CYS A 89 -3.74 -9.86 -4.23
N GLU A 90 -4.09 -10.44 -5.36
CA GLU A 90 -4.07 -11.89 -5.57
C GLU A 90 -2.69 -12.33 -6.07
N ASP A 91 -2.06 -13.29 -5.40
CA ASP A 91 -0.81 -13.90 -5.83
C ASP A 91 -1.07 -14.87 -6.98
N ILE A 92 -0.71 -14.49 -8.21
CA ILE A 92 -0.95 -15.26 -9.43
C ILE A 92 0.24 -16.12 -9.86
N GLY A 93 1.27 -16.25 -9.01
CA GLY A 93 2.24 -17.36 -9.11
C GLY A 93 3.62 -17.05 -9.67
N ASP A 94 4.03 -15.80 -9.80
CA ASP A 94 5.44 -15.49 -10.04
C ASP A 94 6.15 -15.19 -8.71
N ASN A 95 7.08 -16.09 -8.31
CA ASN A 95 7.76 -16.00 -7.01
C ASN A 95 8.96 -15.07 -6.97
N LYS A 96 9.33 -14.43 -8.08
CA LYS A 96 10.47 -13.51 -8.12
C LYS A 96 10.07 -12.10 -7.72
N ILE A 97 10.90 -11.46 -6.91
CA ILE A 97 10.81 -10.00 -6.74
C ILE A 97 11.43 -9.38 -7.98
N MET A 98 10.61 -8.77 -8.80
CA MET A 98 11.04 -8.21 -10.08
C MET A 98 10.46 -6.81 -10.28
N LYS A 99 11.22 -5.99 -10.96
CA LYS A 99 10.81 -4.68 -11.49
C LYS A 99 10.02 -4.84 -12.79
N ASP A 100 8.97 -5.67 -12.77
CA ASP A 100 8.21 -5.97 -13.97
C ASP A 100 7.45 -4.76 -14.48
N LYS A 101 7.09 -4.80 -15.73
CA LYS A 101 6.18 -3.82 -16.31
C LYS A 101 4.78 -4.06 -15.74
N PHE A 102 4.12 -2.98 -15.34
CA PHE A 102 2.71 -3.03 -15.04
C PHE A 102 1.91 -3.33 -16.32
N SER A 103 0.85 -4.13 -16.20
CA SER A 103 -0.07 -4.40 -17.29
C SER A 103 -1.47 -3.91 -16.94
N GLY A 104 -2.21 -3.49 -17.97
CA GLY A 104 -3.59 -3.02 -17.84
C GLY A 104 -3.75 -1.53 -17.53
N LEU A 105 -2.71 -0.83 -17.09
CA LEU A 105 -2.66 0.62 -16.89
C LEU A 105 -1.38 1.19 -17.47
N PRO A 106 -1.33 2.50 -17.78
CA PRO A 106 -0.12 3.18 -18.26
C PRO A 106 0.90 3.44 -17.13
N LEU A 107 1.06 2.49 -16.21
CA LEU A 107 2.04 2.57 -15.13
C LEU A 107 3.41 2.06 -15.58
N HIS A 108 4.45 2.66 -15.04
CA HIS A 108 5.85 2.24 -15.25
C HIS A 108 6.65 2.36 -13.96
N TRP A 109 7.80 1.68 -13.91
CA TRP A 109 8.78 1.82 -12.84
C TRP A 109 9.72 2.98 -13.13
N GLU A 110 9.93 3.83 -12.14
CA GLU A 110 10.85 4.96 -12.21
C GLU A 110 11.85 4.89 -11.07
N HIS A 111 13.13 5.14 -11.38
CA HIS A 111 14.17 5.12 -10.34
C HIS A 111 14.00 6.28 -9.39
N ILE A 112 14.22 6.06 -8.08
CA ILE A 112 14.02 7.04 -7.01
C ILE A 112 14.77 8.37 -7.25
N ARG A 113 15.94 8.35 -7.89
CA ARG A 113 16.70 9.56 -8.21
C ARG A 113 15.98 10.55 -9.12
N ASN A 114 14.99 10.09 -9.89
CA ASN A 114 14.16 10.97 -10.72
C ASN A 114 13.17 11.76 -9.86
N LEU A 115 12.76 11.20 -8.70
CA LEU A 115 11.92 11.89 -7.73
C LEU A 115 12.74 12.75 -6.77
N ILE A 116 13.84 12.19 -6.24
CA ILE A 116 14.71 12.83 -5.25
C ILE A 116 16.16 12.77 -5.77
N PRO A 117 16.62 13.79 -6.52
CA PRO A 117 17.92 13.78 -7.18
C PRO A 117 19.08 14.12 -6.21
N THR A 118 19.18 13.38 -5.10
CA THR A 118 20.23 13.53 -4.10
C THR A 118 21.27 12.43 -4.20
N ARG A 119 22.47 12.68 -3.67
CA ARG A 119 23.54 11.67 -3.58
C ARG A 119 23.15 10.48 -2.70
N GLU A 120 22.22 10.67 -1.77
CA GLU A 120 21.73 9.63 -0.88
C GLU A 120 21.15 8.43 -1.64
N PHE A 121 20.57 8.66 -2.82
CA PHE A 121 19.97 7.61 -3.66
C PHE A 121 20.88 7.17 -4.83
N GLU A 122 22.13 7.64 -4.85
CA GLU A 122 23.08 7.21 -5.87
C GLU A 122 23.44 5.72 -5.71
N GLY A 123 23.27 4.97 -6.79
CA GLY A 123 23.53 3.52 -6.78
C GLY A 123 22.55 2.65 -5.99
N LYS A 124 21.53 3.23 -5.34
CA LYS A 124 20.50 2.44 -4.68
C LYS A 124 19.55 1.83 -5.71
N ASP A 125 19.32 0.52 -5.60
CA ASP A 125 18.36 -0.22 -6.42
C ASP A 125 16.95 -0.02 -5.87
N MET A 126 16.35 1.16 -6.13
CA MET A 126 15.07 1.57 -5.59
C MET A 126 14.20 2.24 -6.65
N TYR A 127 12.98 1.75 -6.79
CA TYR A 127 12.03 2.17 -7.82
C TYR A 127 10.63 2.33 -7.25
N TYR A 128 9.84 3.18 -7.88
CA TYR A 128 8.43 3.39 -7.56
C TYR A 128 7.59 3.43 -8.85
N SER A 129 6.28 3.17 -8.70
CA SER A 129 5.35 3.20 -9.82
C SER A 129 4.88 4.61 -10.16
N ARG A 130 4.72 4.88 -11.47
CA ARG A 130 4.16 6.14 -11.99
C ARG A 130 3.17 5.88 -13.12
N PRO A 131 2.16 6.76 -13.31
CA PRO A 131 1.66 7.73 -12.34
C PRO A 131 1.13 7.07 -11.06
N GLN A 132 0.91 7.86 -10.01
CA GLN A 132 0.26 7.38 -8.79
C GLN A 132 -1.19 6.99 -9.09
N ILE A 133 -1.67 5.95 -8.43
CA ILE A 133 -3.08 5.56 -8.48
C ILE A 133 -3.83 6.38 -7.44
N HIS A 134 -4.91 7.04 -7.86
CA HIS A 134 -5.80 7.77 -6.96
C HIS A 134 -7.09 6.99 -6.78
N LEU A 135 -7.39 6.62 -5.54
CA LEU A 135 -8.58 5.85 -5.18
C LEU A 135 -9.21 6.45 -3.92
N ASP A 136 -10.40 7.06 -4.06
CA ASP A 136 -11.07 7.81 -2.98
C ASP A 136 -10.13 8.93 -2.47
N LYS A 137 -9.75 8.87 -1.19
CA LYS A 137 -8.79 9.80 -0.57
C LYS A 137 -7.34 9.33 -0.62
N TYR A 138 -7.09 8.17 -1.16
CA TYR A 138 -5.77 7.56 -1.15
C TYR A 138 -5.00 7.82 -2.45
N ARG A 139 -3.71 8.16 -2.28
CA ARG A 139 -2.69 7.99 -3.32
C ARG A 139 -2.02 6.66 -3.08
N ILE A 140 -1.90 5.83 -4.11
CA ILE A 140 -1.35 4.47 -4.01
C ILE A 140 -0.15 4.36 -4.95
N ASN A 141 0.97 3.91 -4.39
CA ASN A 141 2.21 3.62 -5.12
C ASN A 141 2.68 2.21 -4.82
N PHE A 142 3.41 1.64 -5.77
CA PHE A 142 4.21 0.43 -5.54
C PHE A 142 5.67 0.82 -5.47
N TRP A 143 6.38 0.22 -4.53
CA TRP A 143 7.79 0.45 -4.31
C TRP A 143 8.54 -0.87 -4.38
N TYR A 144 9.64 -0.86 -5.10
CA TYR A 144 10.64 -1.91 -5.08
C TYR A 144 11.92 -1.34 -4.45
N ALA A 145 12.47 -2.04 -3.47
CA ALA A 145 13.80 -1.80 -2.93
C ALA A 145 14.62 -3.07 -3.02
N GLY A 146 15.78 -2.96 -3.64
CA GLY A 146 16.73 -4.07 -3.80
C GLY A 146 17.28 -4.57 -2.46
N PRO A 147 18.10 -5.65 -2.49
CA PRO A 147 18.66 -6.26 -1.29
C PRO A 147 19.35 -5.26 -0.38
N SER A 148 18.98 -5.26 0.90
CA SER A 148 19.56 -4.43 1.97
C SER A 148 19.57 -2.92 1.69
N VAL A 149 18.63 -2.45 0.87
CA VAL A 149 18.48 -1.00 0.60
C VAL A 149 17.81 -0.32 1.78
N HIS A 150 18.42 0.77 2.26
CA HIS A 150 17.82 1.72 3.19
C HIS A 150 17.18 2.86 2.40
N CYS A 151 15.88 3.08 2.56
CA CYS A 151 15.11 4.06 1.79
C CYS A 151 15.35 5.53 2.21
N GLY A 152 16.19 5.75 3.24
CA GLY A 152 16.53 7.07 3.73
C GLY A 152 15.56 7.60 4.81
N ILE A 153 16.13 8.25 5.83
CA ILE A 153 15.35 8.78 6.97
C ILE A 153 14.70 10.10 6.56
N HIS A 154 13.36 10.16 6.61
CA HIS A 154 12.56 11.33 6.22
C HIS A 154 11.27 11.45 7.06
N ASP A 155 10.56 12.57 6.98
CA ASP A 155 9.36 12.86 7.78
C ASP A 155 8.20 13.51 7.00
N HIS A 156 8.32 13.61 5.70
CA HIS A 156 7.33 14.27 4.82
C HIS A 156 7.08 15.76 5.11
N SER A 157 7.96 16.43 5.86
CA SER A 157 7.80 17.85 6.20
C SER A 157 7.81 18.80 4.99
N ASP A 158 8.41 18.38 3.88
CA ASP A 158 8.47 19.12 2.63
C ASP A 158 7.21 19.00 1.77
N GLU A 159 6.27 18.12 2.16
CA GLU A 159 5.03 17.92 1.43
C GLU A 159 4.04 19.08 1.67
N LYS A 160 3.47 19.61 0.59
CA LYS A 160 2.51 20.73 0.64
C LYS A 160 1.19 20.37 1.34
N VAL A 161 0.81 19.12 1.29
CA VAL A 161 -0.42 18.60 1.88
C VAL A 161 -0.06 17.50 2.87
N PRO A 162 -0.40 17.63 4.15
CA PRO A 162 -0.21 16.55 5.12
C PRO A 162 -0.95 15.28 4.68
N PHE A 163 -0.38 14.12 4.95
CA PHE A 163 -1.02 12.82 4.72
C PHE A 163 -0.57 11.82 5.77
N LEU A 164 -1.38 10.79 5.99
CA LEU A 164 -1.00 9.60 6.73
C LEU A 164 -0.59 8.52 5.74
N GLU A 165 0.51 7.84 6.05
CA GLU A 165 1.07 6.80 5.21
C GLU A 165 1.04 5.45 5.92
N ILE A 166 0.66 4.42 5.18
CA ILE A 166 0.83 3.03 5.58
C ILE A 166 1.48 2.24 4.47
N HIS A 167 2.29 1.25 4.85
CA HIS A 167 2.90 0.33 3.91
C HIS A 167 2.32 -1.07 4.10
N THR A 168 1.99 -1.73 2.99
CA THR A 168 1.60 -3.14 2.98
C THR A 168 2.65 -3.95 2.24
N GLN A 169 3.23 -4.93 2.92
CA GLN A 169 4.24 -5.79 2.33
C GLN A 169 3.62 -6.77 1.33
N LEU A 170 4.12 -6.78 0.10
CA LEU A 170 3.70 -7.73 -0.94
C LEU A 170 4.65 -8.91 -1.06
N ARG A 171 5.96 -8.65 -1.17
CA ARG A 171 7.01 -9.68 -1.30
C ARG A 171 8.26 -9.31 -0.55
N GLY A 172 9.07 -10.33 -0.22
CA GLY A 172 10.27 -10.17 0.54
C GLY A 172 9.98 -9.85 2.01
N PHE A 173 10.98 -9.31 2.67
CA PHE A 173 10.93 -8.93 4.07
C PHE A 173 11.65 -7.60 4.25
N GLY A 174 11.27 -6.83 5.25
CA GLY A 174 11.93 -5.59 5.61
C GLY A 174 11.51 -5.06 6.96
N TRP A 175 11.83 -3.84 7.23
CA TRP A 175 11.48 -3.16 8.47
C TRP A 175 11.06 -1.73 8.22
N MET A 176 10.04 -1.28 8.93
CA MET A 176 9.77 0.14 9.14
C MET A 176 10.48 0.58 10.41
N GLU A 177 11.31 1.59 10.28
CA GLU A 177 12.12 2.11 11.37
C GLU A 177 11.72 3.56 11.68
N ILE A 178 11.63 3.89 12.98
CA ILE A 178 11.26 5.23 13.47
C ILE A 178 12.42 5.80 14.25
N PHE A 179 12.71 7.08 14.04
CA PHE A 179 13.86 7.77 14.61
C PHE A 179 13.43 9.05 15.33
N ARG A 180 14.23 9.48 16.32
CA ARG A 180 14.07 10.80 16.96
C ARG A 180 14.68 11.92 16.13
N GLU A 181 15.79 11.63 15.50
CA GLU A 181 16.57 12.56 14.67
C GLU A 181 16.95 11.87 13.37
N LYS A 182 17.41 12.64 12.35
CA LYS A 182 17.89 12.08 11.08
C LYS A 182 19.26 11.38 11.26
N ASN A 183 19.28 10.43 12.19
CA ASN A 183 20.47 9.66 12.58
C ASN A 183 20.07 8.26 13.01
N TYR A 184 20.75 7.23 12.50
CA TYR A 184 20.51 5.81 12.77
C TYR A 184 20.63 5.43 14.25
N GLU A 185 21.50 6.10 15.00
CA GLU A 185 21.70 5.87 16.44
C GLU A 185 20.48 6.26 17.28
N THR A 186 19.57 7.04 16.72
CA THR A 186 18.37 7.55 17.39
C THR A 186 17.11 6.74 17.12
N MET A 187 17.27 5.51 16.60
CA MET A 187 16.14 4.60 16.34
C MET A 187 15.39 4.29 17.63
N VAL A 188 14.07 4.49 17.60
CA VAL A 188 13.19 4.24 18.75
C VAL A 188 12.25 3.06 18.54
N LYS A 189 11.99 2.69 17.28
CA LYS A 189 11.10 1.57 16.95
C LYS A 189 11.54 0.93 15.64
N LYS A 190 11.48 -0.40 15.60
CA LYS A 190 11.70 -1.21 14.39
C LYS A 190 10.55 -2.21 14.26
N VAL A 191 9.76 -2.07 13.20
CA VAL A 191 8.57 -2.88 12.94
C VAL A 191 8.86 -3.85 11.81
N PRO A 192 8.80 -5.18 12.03
CA PRO A 192 9.04 -6.16 10.98
C PRO A 192 7.90 -6.14 9.96
N MET A 193 8.25 -6.05 8.69
CA MET A 193 7.34 -6.04 7.55
C MET A 193 7.38 -7.41 6.87
N LYS A 194 6.38 -8.24 7.16
CA LYS A 194 6.19 -9.55 6.54
C LYS A 194 5.12 -9.48 5.47
N VAL A 195 5.18 -10.35 4.48
CA VAL A 195 4.16 -10.45 3.43
C VAL A 195 2.75 -10.46 4.01
N GLY A 196 1.88 -9.60 3.49
CA GLY A 196 0.51 -9.41 3.94
C GLY A 196 0.34 -8.55 5.20
N PHE A 197 1.41 -8.06 5.80
CA PHE A 197 1.34 -7.16 6.94
C PHE A 197 1.27 -5.71 6.49
N THR A 198 0.38 -4.93 7.13
CA THR A 198 0.32 -3.47 7.04
C THR A 198 0.66 -2.89 8.41
N HIS A 199 1.62 -1.98 8.46
CA HIS A 199 1.91 -1.28 9.73
C HIS A 199 0.83 -0.24 10.04
N GLU A 200 0.64 0.04 11.33
CA GLU A 200 -0.23 1.13 11.77
C GLU A 200 0.32 2.49 11.29
N PRO A 201 -0.55 3.47 10.99
CA PRO A 201 -0.10 4.82 10.67
C PRO A 201 0.78 5.37 11.79
N PHE A 202 1.94 5.89 11.42
CA PHE A 202 2.81 6.59 12.35
C PHE A 202 2.38 8.06 12.39
N TRP A 203 1.92 8.52 13.54
CA TRP A 203 1.53 9.90 13.75
C TRP A 203 1.80 10.32 15.19
N GLN A 204 2.16 11.57 15.36
CA GLN A 204 2.33 12.17 16.67
C GLN A 204 1.30 13.26 16.89
N MET A 205 0.64 13.21 18.04
CA MET A 205 -0.25 14.28 18.49
C MET A 205 0.51 15.21 19.42
N GLU A 206 0.44 16.50 19.15
CA GLU A 206 0.93 17.52 20.06
C GLU A 206 -0.20 18.50 20.37
N LYS A 207 -0.52 18.67 21.66
CA LYS A 207 -1.61 19.55 22.14
C LYS A 207 -2.96 19.27 21.47
N GLY A 208 -3.26 18.00 21.19
CA GLY A 208 -4.52 17.58 20.57
C GLY A 208 -4.66 17.87 19.08
N LYS A 209 -3.57 18.27 18.41
CA LYS A 209 -3.52 18.43 16.95
C LYS A 209 -2.58 17.39 16.34
N LEU A 210 -2.94 16.86 15.19
CA LEU A 210 -2.01 16.06 14.37
C LEU A 210 -0.90 17.00 13.90
N ILE A 211 0.35 16.69 14.27
CA ILE A 211 1.41 17.65 14.06
C ILE A 211 2.45 17.17 13.11
N ARG A 212 2.84 15.91 13.20
CA ARG A 212 4.03 15.46 12.51
C ARG A 212 3.99 13.99 12.24
N TYR A 213 4.34 13.63 11.02
CA TYR A 213 4.76 12.29 10.73
C TYR A 213 6.18 12.11 11.29
N PRO A 214 6.47 11.06 12.09
CA PRO A 214 7.79 10.88 12.68
C PRO A 214 8.86 10.63 11.61
N LEU A 215 10.10 10.95 11.91
CA LEU A 215 11.24 10.53 11.10
C LEU A 215 11.23 9.00 11.00
N HIS A 216 11.21 8.48 9.80
CA HIS A 216 11.12 7.05 9.53
C HIS A 216 11.87 6.69 8.26
N GLN A 217 12.10 5.40 8.09
CA GLN A 217 12.54 4.81 6.82
C GLN A 217 12.05 3.38 6.68
N TYR A 218 12.06 2.88 5.45
CA TYR A 218 11.97 1.47 5.17
C TYR A 218 13.37 0.89 4.92
N GLU A 219 13.67 -0.27 5.53
CA GLU A 219 14.88 -1.06 5.29
C GLU A 219 14.48 -2.37 4.62
N ALA A 220 15.01 -2.65 3.43
CA ALA A 220 14.78 -3.91 2.74
C ALA A 220 15.65 -5.03 3.30
N GLY A 221 15.12 -6.25 3.38
CA GLY A 221 15.87 -7.44 3.74
C GLY A 221 16.84 -7.89 2.66
N SER A 222 17.55 -8.99 2.92
CA SER A 222 18.62 -9.54 2.04
C SER A 222 18.16 -9.90 0.64
N ASP A 223 16.89 -10.19 0.43
CA ASP A 223 16.33 -10.61 -0.87
C ASP A 223 15.65 -9.47 -1.63
N GLY A 224 15.71 -8.26 -1.07
CA GLY A 224 14.94 -7.12 -1.54
C GLY A 224 13.46 -7.21 -1.14
N THR A 225 12.67 -6.25 -1.59
CA THR A 225 11.28 -6.11 -1.17
C THR A 225 10.40 -5.46 -2.22
N LEU A 226 9.13 -5.83 -2.23
CA LEU A 226 8.05 -5.15 -2.93
C LEU A 226 6.95 -4.80 -1.93
N PHE A 227 6.56 -3.54 -1.87
CA PHE A 227 5.49 -3.08 -0.98
C PHE A 227 4.62 -2.04 -1.67
N MET A 228 3.40 -1.90 -1.16
CA MET A 228 2.49 -0.82 -1.52
C MET A 228 2.51 0.25 -0.45
N VAL A 229 2.39 1.49 -0.89
CA VAL A 229 2.22 2.66 -0.04
C VAL A 229 0.83 3.24 -0.28
N PHE A 230 0.09 3.48 0.78
CA PHE A 230 -1.19 4.17 0.78
C PHE A 230 -1.03 5.46 1.57
N GLU A 231 -1.20 6.59 0.91
CA GLU A 231 -1.14 7.92 1.50
C GLU A 231 -2.56 8.49 1.60
N ASP A 232 -3.09 8.60 2.82
CA ASP A 232 -4.39 9.24 3.08
C ASP A 232 -4.21 10.77 3.05
N THR A 233 -4.76 11.43 2.04
CA THR A 233 -4.57 12.87 1.78
C THR A 233 -5.69 13.75 2.33
N LYS A 234 -6.67 13.17 3.03
CA LYS A 234 -7.81 13.89 3.63
C LYS A 234 -7.85 13.72 5.15
N ILE A 235 -6.79 14.17 5.80
CA ILE A 235 -6.68 14.21 7.26
C ILE A 235 -6.96 15.60 7.81
#